data_4e360fd053085054824df382875a6c5e
#
_entry.id   4e360fd053085054824df382875a6c5e
#
_cell.length_a   1.000
_cell.length_b   1.000
_cell.length_c   1.000
_cell.angle_alpha   90.00
_cell.angle_beta   90.00
_cell.angle_gamma   90.00
#
_symmetry.space_group_name_H-M   'P 1'
#
loop_
_entity.id
_entity.type
_entity.pdbx_description
1 polymer ?
#
loop_
_entity_poly.entity_id
_entity_poly.type
_entity_poly.pdbx_seq_one_letter_code
_entity_poly.pdbx_strand_id
1 'polypeptide(L)'
;MLLYNDKRKLIMEEFTQMIQKEILKKIKEYDTIIIHHHVNPDPDCIGSQLGLKYLIQASFPDKKVYAVGTHTERTKFMGELDVVSDEVFPEALVIIVDVGDTKRIDDERFKLGKEMIKIDHHPLTETFCNLEWVDTSYAACCEMIIDFYVQNQDELILTNEAARVLYAGLLTDTGRFYYNSVTERTLRYGAIVYEYDFDKLELYSHLYFRSVDDLKFVGYIMNNFEYTENGLGYMRINQELLDKFNVSPDYASGLVNTLGNLKEIIMWMFFTEDKGLGKIRTSFRSRGPIVNKLAAKYGGGGHMWASGTLADNWETVDKIIKDADELCKEFKKGL
;
A
#
# COMPACT_ATOMS: atom_id res chain seq x y z
N MET A 1 -2.25 3.99 34.83
CA MET A 1 -1.83 3.68 33.47
C MET A 1 -3.04 3.33 32.59
N LEU A 2 -3.91 2.39 32.96
CA LEU A 2 -5.14 2.06 32.20
C LEU A 2 -6.05 3.28 31.96
N LEU A 3 -6.42 4.04 32.99
CA LEU A 3 -7.28 5.22 32.88
C LEU A 3 -6.69 6.35 31.98
N TYR A 4 -5.38 6.45 31.85
CA TYR A 4 -4.72 7.42 30.98
C TYR A 4 -4.81 6.99 29.50
N ASN A 5 -4.66 5.70 29.24
CA ASN A 5 -4.81 5.14 27.89
C ASN A 5 -6.26 5.25 27.39
N ASP A 6 -7.25 5.00 28.27
CA ASP A 6 -8.67 5.11 27.90
C ASP A 6 -9.07 6.55 27.55
N LYS A 7 -8.59 7.55 28.32
CA LYS A 7 -8.83 8.97 28.01
C LYS A 7 -8.18 9.40 26.70
N ARG A 8 -6.97 8.94 26.42
CA ARG A 8 -6.27 9.27 25.16
C ARG A 8 -6.98 8.65 23.96
N LYS A 9 -7.46 7.41 24.09
CA LYS A 9 -8.24 6.73 23.05
C LYS A 9 -9.53 7.49 22.76
N LEU A 10 -10.28 7.89 23.80
CA LEU A 10 -11.52 8.65 23.64
C LEU A 10 -11.30 9.99 22.94
N ILE A 11 -10.25 10.74 23.31
CA ILE A 11 -9.91 12.02 22.66
C ILE A 11 -9.56 11.81 21.18
N MET A 12 -8.84 10.74 20.83
CA MET A 12 -8.51 10.41 19.44
C MET A 12 -9.77 10.03 18.64
N GLU A 13 -10.68 9.27 19.22
CA GLU A 13 -11.96 8.91 18.60
C GLU A 13 -12.84 10.15 18.34
N GLU A 14 -12.95 11.06 19.32
CA GLU A 14 -13.67 12.34 19.16
C GLU A 14 -13.03 13.21 18.06
N PHE A 15 -11.71 13.29 18.01
CA PHE A 15 -10.98 14.02 16.97
C PHE A 15 -11.22 13.42 15.59
N THR A 16 -11.16 12.09 15.47
CA THR A 16 -11.43 11.39 14.21
C THR A 16 -12.86 11.65 13.72
N GLN A 17 -13.85 11.57 14.59
CA GLN A 17 -15.24 11.87 14.23
C GLN A 17 -15.43 13.33 13.79
N MET A 18 -14.75 14.26 14.43
CA MET A 18 -14.80 15.69 14.07
C MET A 18 -14.23 15.93 12.67
N ILE A 19 -13.06 15.34 12.35
CA ILE A 19 -12.40 15.51 11.06
C ILE A 19 -13.22 14.85 9.93
N GLN A 20 -13.82 13.69 10.17
CA GLN A 20 -14.68 13.01 9.22
C GLN A 20 -15.94 13.82 8.89
N LYS A 21 -16.57 14.46 9.89
CA LYS A 21 -17.69 15.38 9.68
C LYS A 21 -17.30 16.60 8.86
N GLU A 22 -16.10 17.15 9.07
CA GLU A 22 -15.61 18.27 8.27
C GLU A 22 -15.32 17.84 6.83
N ILE A 23 -14.74 16.65 6.61
CA ILE A 23 -14.54 16.06 5.28
C ILE A 23 -15.90 15.90 4.56
N LEU A 24 -16.91 15.33 5.24
CA LEU A 24 -18.24 15.17 4.66
C LEU A 24 -18.89 16.51 4.30
N LYS A 25 -18.74 17.52 5.16
CA LYS A 25 -19.21 18.87 4.90
C LYS A 25 -18.55 19.46 3.66
N LYS A 26 -17.21 19.32 3.52
CA LYS A 26 -16.48 19.74 2.32
C LYS A 26 -16.96 19.01 1.06
N ILE A 27 -17.15 17.71 1.13
CA ILE A 27 -17.73 16.94 0.02
C ILE A 27 -19.09 17.50 -0.40
N LYS A 28 -19.93 17.92 0.54
CA LYS A 28 -21.24 18.53 0.25
C LYS A 28 -21.13 19.93 -0.37
N GLU A 29 -20.14 20.73 0.02
CA GLU A 29 -19.95 22.10 -0.46
C GLU A 29 -19.51 22.19 -1.93
N TYR A 30 -18.86 21.17 -2.47
CA TYR A 30 -18.30 21.16 -3.82
C TYR A 30 -19.14 20.34 -4.80
N ASP A 31 -19.43 20.87 -5.99
CA ASP A 31 -20.10 20.14 -7.07
C ASP A 31 -19.16 19.18 -7.81
N THR A 32 -17.86 19.51 -7.83
CA THR A 32 -16.84 18.71 -8.50
C THR A 32 -15.77 18.26 -7.51
N ILE A 33 -15.46 16.96 -7.52
CA ILE A 33 -14.47 16.32 -6.66
C ILE A 33 -13.52 15.51 -7.53
N ILE A 34 -12.22 15.64 -7.30
CA ILE A 34 -11.19 14.90 -8.01
C ILE A 34 -10.33 14.17 -6.98
N ILE A 35 -10.27 12.85 -7.09
CA ILE A 35 -9.56 11.99 -6.13
C ILE A 35 -8.26 11.51 -6.76
N HIS A 36 -7.15 11.75 -6.06
CA HIS A 36 -5.79 11.42 -6.45
C HIS A 36 -5.22 10.29 -5.60
N HIS A 37 -4.21 9.61 -6.15
CA HIS A 37 -3.49 8.52 -5.52
C HIS A 37 -1.97 8.61 -5.75
N HIS A 38 -1.19 7.65 -5.20
CA HIS A 38 0.27 7.63 -5.35
C HIS A 38 0.75 6.93 -6.63
N VAL A 39 1.99 7.28 -7.07
CA VAL A 39 2.69 6.60 -8.17
C VAL A 39 2.87 5.10 -7.89
N ASN A 40 2.80 4.28 -8.94
CA ASN A 40 2.84 2.81 -8.83
C ASN A 40 1.79 2.26 -7.86
N PRO A 41 0.51 2.56 -8.09
CA PRO A 41 -0.56 2.25 -7.14
C PRO A 41 -0.69 0.74 -6.90
N ASP A 42 -0.97 0.42 -5.65
CA ASP A 42 -1.38 -0.91 -5.21
C ASP A 42 -2.90 -1.01 -5.01
N PRO A 43 -3.44 -2.16 -4.62
CA PRO A 43 -4.88 -2.28 -4.43
C PRO A 43 -5.46 -1.46 -3.27
N ASP A 44 -4.70 -1.08 -2.23
CA ASP A 44 -5.22 -0.20 -1.18
C ASP A 44 -5.38 1.22 -1.71
N CYS A 45 -4.40 1.68 -2.44
CA CYS A 45 -4.40 2.99 -3.08
C CYS A 45 -5.58 3.16 -4.05
N ILE A 46 -5.75 2.25 -5.02
CA ILE A 46 -6.87 2.28 -5.97
C ILE A 46 -8.21 1.96 -5.30
N GLY A 47 -8.19 1.06 -4.31
CA GLY A 47 -9.38 0.68 -3.54
C GLY A 47 -9.96 1.84 -2.76
N SER A 48 -9.12 2.60 -2.05
CA SER A 48 -9.53 3.80 -1.32
C SER A 48 -10.02 4.90 -2.25
N GLN A 49 -9.35 5.12 -3.40
CA GLN A 49 -9.72 6.10 -4.40
C GLN A 49 -11.07 5.78 -5.06
N LEU A 50 -11.21 4.60 -5.66
CA LEU A 50 -12.45 4.19 -6.33
C LEU A 50 -13.59 3.95 -5.33
N GLY A 51 -13.28 3.40 -4.16
CA GLY A 51 -14.26 3.21 -3.09
C GLY A 51 -14.86 4.52 -2.63
N LEU A 52 -14.04 5.55 -2.41
CA LEU A 52 -14.52 6.89 -2.08
C LEU A 52 -15.31 7.52 -3.23
N LYS A 53 -14.85 7.38 -4.49
CA LYS A 53 -15.59 7.85 -5.67
C LYS A 53 -17.00 7.25 -5.72
N TYR A 54 -17.10 5.93 -5.66
CA TYR A 54 -18.40 5.24 -5.75
C TYR A 54 -19.32 5.57 -4.57
N LEU A 55 -18.75 5.70 -3.37
CA LEU A 55 -19.46 6.11 -2.16
C LEU A 55 -20.08 7.51 -2.34
N ILE A 56 -19.30 8.49 -2.84
CA ILE A 56 -19.78 9.85 -3.06
C ILE A 56 -20.82 9.91 -4.20
N GLN A 57 -20.55 9.21 -5.31
CA GLN A 57 -21.48 9.18 -6.45
C GLN A 57 -22.85 8.58 -6.10
N ALA A 58 -22.86 7.51 -5.30
CA ALA A 58 -24.11 6.89 -4.85
C ALA A 58 -24.88 7.77 -3.86
N SER A 59 -24.17 8.48 -2.98
CA SER A 59 -24.76 9.32 -1.93
C SER A 59 -25.21 10.69 -2.45
N PHE A 60 -24.54 11.23 -3.45
CA PHE A 60 -24.76 12.56 -4.02
C PHE A 60 -24.73 12.50 -5.56
N PRO A 61 -25.81 11.99 -6.21
CA PRO A 61 -25.81 11.70 -7.64
C PRO A 61 -25.59 12.91 -8.56
N ASP A 62 -25.86 14.12 -8.09
CA ASP A 62 -25.68 15.36 -8.86
C ASP A 62 -24.20 15.83 -8.90
N LYS A 63 -23.31 15.24 -8.09
CA LYS A 63 -21.90 15.63 -8.04
C LYS A 63 -21.10 14.96 -9.14
N LYS A 64 -20.13 15.71 -9.67
CA LYS A 64 -19.12 15.20 -10.60
C LYS A 64 -17.91 14.69 -9.81
N VAL A 65 -17.73 13.37 -9.76
CA VAL A 65 -16.64 12.75 -8.99
C VAL A 65 -15.73 11.98 -9.92
N TYR A 66 -14.46 12.33 -9.91
CA TYR A 66 -13.43 11.76 -10.77
C TYR A 66 -12.33 11.11 -9.95
N ALA A 67 -11.82 9.99 -10.43
CA ALA A 67 -10.63 9.31 -9.94
C ALA A 67 -9.56 9.39 -11.04
N VAL A 68 -8.48 10.11 -10.79
CA VAL A 68 -7.43 10.40 -11.81
C VAL A 68 -6.11 9.72 -11.45
N GLY A 69 -5.27 9.51 -12.47
CA GLY A 69 -3.96 8.88 -12.35
C GLY A 69 -3.79 7.68 -13.27
N THR A 70 -2.89 6.76 -12.92
CA THR A 70 -2.54 5.60 -13.74
C THR A 70 -2.67 4.29 -12.98
N HIS A 71 -3.03 3.22 -13.68
CA HIS A 71 -3.03 1.86 -13.14
C HIS A 71 -1.67 1.18 -13.26
N THR A 72 -1.39 0.27 -12.35
CA THR A 72 -0.47 -0.85 -12.61
C THR A 72 -1.22 -2.04 -13.22
N GLU A 73 -0.51 -3.02 -13.79
CA GLU A 73 -1.15 -4.26 -14.28
C GLU A 73 -1.95 -4.98 -13.17
N ARG A 74 -1.53 -4.82 -11.92
CA ARG A 74 -2.15 -5.46 -10.76
C ARG A 74 -3.43 -4.79 -10.29
N THR A 75 -3.72 -3.58 -10.72
CA THR A 75 -4.87 -2.80 -10.25
C THR A 75 -5.92 -2.56 -11.32
N LYS A 76 -5.65 -2.86 -12.60
CA LYS A 76 -6.59 -2.66 -13.72
C LYS A 76 -7.96 -3.31 -13.53
N PHE A 77 -8.01 -4.46 -12.87
CA PHE A 77 -9.26 -5.18 -12.63
C PHE A 77 -10.21 -4.47 -11.63
N MET A 78 -9.71 -3.48 -10.91
CA MET A 78 -10.48 -2.83 -9.84
C MET A 78 -11.54 -1.86 -10.38
N GLY A 79 -11.31 -1.24 -11.54
CA GLY A 79 -12.22 -0.30 -12.18
C GLY A 79 -11.48 0.68 -13.08
N GLU A 80 -12.20 1.58 -13.72
CA GLU A 80 -11.62 2.56 -14.64
C GLU A 80 -11.29 3.88 -13.93
N LEU A 81 -10.17 4.48 -14.31
CA LEU A 81 -9.79 5.83 -13.91
C LEU A 81 -10.24 6.85 -14.96
N ASP A 82 -10.53 8.07 -14.51
CA ASP A 82 -11.08 9.11 -15.36
C ASP A 82 -9.97 9.95 -16.01
N VAL A 83 -10.25 10.43 -17.22
CA VAL A 83 -9.45 11.44 -17.89
C VAL A 83 -10.17 12.78 -17.79
N VAL A 84 -9.56 13.75 -17.14
CA VAL A 84 -10.14 15.05 -16.82
C VAL A 84 -9.27 16.16 -17.41
N SER A 85 -9.89 17.18 -18.03
CA SER A 85 -9.14 18.36 -18.54
C SER A 85 -8.76 19.31 -17.40
N ASP A 86 -7.72 20.10 -17.63
CA ASP A 86 -7.16 21.01 -16.61
C ASP A 86 -8.17 22.10 -16.16
N GLU A 87 -9.11 22.46 -17.02
CA GLU A 87 -10.13 23.47 -16.71
C GLU A 87 -11.11 23.05 -15.62
N VAL A 88 -11.17 21.75 -15.29
CA VAL A 88 -12.08 21.23 -14.25
C VAL A 88 -11.50 21.44 -12.85
N PHE A 89 -10.19 21.50 -12.71
CA PHE A 89 -9.51 21.54 -11.40
C PHE A 89 -9.75 22.81 -10.58
N PRO A 90 -9.73 24.05 -11.16
CA PRO A 90 -9.77 25.29 -10.36
C PRO A 90 -10.97 25.47 -9.44
N GLU A 91 -12.08 24.81 -9.73
CA GLU A 91 -13.31 24.85 -8.89
C GLU A 91 -13.55 23.54 -8.14
N ALA A 92 -12.65 22.55 -8.27
CA ALA A 92 -12.82 21.23 -7.67
C ALA A 92 -12.24 21.16 -6.25
N LEU A 93 -12.88 20.32 -5.43
CA LEU A 93 -12.26 19.75 -4.24
C LEU A 93 -11.34 18.61 -4.67
N VAL A 94 -10.07 18.70 -4.36
CA VAL A 94 -9.10 17.61 -4.55
C VAL A 94 -9.01 16.80 -3.27
N ILE A 95 -9.20 15.48 -3.37
CA ILE A 95 -8.98 14.55 -2.27
C ILE A 95 -7.83 13.63 -2.63
N ILE A 96 -6.84 13.52 -1.76
CA ILE A 96 -5.64 12.72 -1.96
C ILE A 96 -5.70 11.57 -0.95
N VAL A 97 -5.70 10.32 -1.45
CA VAL A 97 -5.78 9.13 -0.62
C VAL A 97 -4.49 8.34 -0.67
N ASP A 98 -4.11 7.76 0.47
CA ASP A 98 -2.99 6.82 0.59
C ASP A 98 -1.63 7.39 0.15
N VAL A 99 -1.35 8.65 0.46
CA VAL A 99 -0.14 9.35 0.03
C VAL A 99 0.56 10.04 1.20
N GLY A 100 1.78 9.63 1.52
CA GLY A 100 2.58 10.21 2.61
C GLY A 100 3.17 11.60 2.29
N ASP A 101 3.58 11.84 1.03
CA ASP A 101 4.22 13.09 0.60
C ASP A 101 3.88 13.46 -0.86
N THR A 102 4.07 14.74 -1.20
CA THR A 102 3.69 15.30 -2.50
C THR A 102 4.46 14.74 -3.69
N LYS A 103 5.66 14.19 -3.50
CA LYS A 103 6.49 13.63 -4.58
C LYS A 103 5.96 12.29 -5.07
N ARG A 104 5.10 11.68 -4.29
CA ARG A 104 4.49 10.39 -4.60
C ARG A 104 3.11 10.49 -5.23
N ILE A 105 2.53 11.67 -5.35
CA ILE A 105 1.23 11.84 -6.03
C ILE A 105 1.42 11.60 -7.53
N ASP A 106 0.59 10.73 -8.12
CA ASP A 106 0.74 10.30 -9.51
C ASP A 106 0.39 11.41 -10.51
N ASP A 107 -0.70 12.13 -10.29
CA ASP A 107 -1.11 13.26 -11.14
C ASP A 107 -0.76 14.59 -10.47
N GLU A 108 0.25 15.30 -11.00
CA GLU A 108 0.75 16.56 -10.44
C GLU A 108 -0.27 17.71 -10.48
N ARG A 109 -1.38 17.56 -11.21
CA ARG A 109 -2.45 18.58 -11.32
C ARG A 109 -3.26 18.72 -10.03
N PHE A 110 -3.04 17.88 -9.02
CA PHE A 110 -3.65 18.06 -7.71
C PHE A 110 -3.50 19.48 -7.16
N LYS A 111 -2.39 20.17 -7.50
CA LYS A 111 -2.08 21.55 -7.10
C LYS A 111 -3.03 22.60 -7.69
N LEU A 112 -3.77 22.25 -8.72
CA LEU A 112 -4.70 23.17 -9.41
C LEU A 112 -6.07 23.21 -8.72
N GLY A 113 -6.34 22.33 -7.77
CA GLY A 113 -7.59 22.27 -7.03
C GLY A 113 -7.79 23.49 -6.13
N LYS A 114 -9.07 23.86 -5.93
CA LYS A 114 -9.46 25.00 -5.10
C LYS A 114 -9.18 24.77 -3.61
N GLU A 115 -9.39 23.56 -3.16
CA GLU A 115 -9.14 23.11 -1.80
C GLU A 115 -8.66 21.65 -1.84
N MET A 116 -7.80 21.26 -0.89
CA MET A 116 -7.21 19.93 -0.84
C MET A 116 -7.48 19.25 0.51
N ILE A 117 -7.85 17.97 0.45
CA ILE A 117 -8.01 17.09 1.61
C ILE A 117 -7.08 15.89 1.44
N LYS A 118 -6.44 15.45 2.54
CA LYS A 118 -5.65 14.21 2.58
C LYS A 118 -6.29 13.20 3.53
N ILE A 119 -6.37 11.93 3.09
CA ILE A 119 -6.78 10.77 3.91
C ILE A 119 -5.69 9.72 3.76
N ASP A 120 -4.98 9.42 4.85
CA ASP A 120 -3.75 8.62 4.77
C ASP A 120 -3.47 7.86 6.07
N HIS A 121 -3.05 6.60 5.98
CA HIS A 121 -2.67 5.77 7.12
C HIS A 121 -1.14 5.69 7.34
N HIS A 122 -0.35 6.34 6.51
CA HIS A 122 1.11 6.39 6.67
C HIS A 122 1.55 7.38 7.75
N PRO A 123 2.77 7.23 8.30
CA PRO A 123 3.35 8.25 9.18
C PRO A 123 3.38 9.62 8.50
N LEU A 124 2.95 10.64 9.23
CA LEU A 124 2.96 12.02 8.73
C LEU A 124 4.40 12.47 8.44
N THR A 125 4.71 12.70 7.16
CA THR A 125 6.02 13.18 6.70
C THR A 125 5.97 14.60 6.17
N GLU A 126 4.82 15.03 5.63
CA GLU A 126 4.60 16.35 5.03
C GLU A 126 3.14 16.77 5.23
N THR A 127 2.93 18.04 5.62
CA THR A 127 1.61 18.69 5.67
C THR A 127 1.49 19.63 4.48
N PHE A 128 0.51 19.40 3.60
CA PHE A 128 0.34 20.14 2.35
C PHE A 128 -1.12 20.37 1.93
N CYS A 129 -2.09 19.78 2.67
CA CYS A 129 -3.52 19.95 2.40
C CYS A 129 -4.18 20.92 3.39
N ASN A 130 -5.34 21.46 3.01
CA ASN A 130 -6.13 22.34 3.86
C ASN A 130 -6.75 21.57 5.06
N LEU A 131 -7.08 20.30 4.84
CA LEU A 131 -7.59 19.38 5.84
C LEU A 131 -6.87 18.03 5.68
N GLU A 132 -6.38 17.46 6.77
CA GLU A 132 -5.66 16.18 6.74
C GLU A 132 -6.18 15.23 7.82
N TRP A 133 -6.66 14.07 7.38
CA TRP A 133 -6.94 12.94 8.24
C TRP A 133 -5.84 11.90 8.06
N VAL A 134 -4.85 11.96 8.95
CA VAL A 134 -3.69 11.05 8.95
C VAL A 134 -3.69 10.27 10.26
N ASP A 135 -3.82 8.94 10.18
CA ASP A 135 -3.86 8.09 11.37
C ASP A 135 -3.25 6.71 11.11
N THR A 136 -2.06 6.47 11.66
CA THR A 136 -1.30 5.22 11.54
C THR A 136 -1.89 4.04 12.32
N SER A 137 -2.98 4.23 13.04
CA SER A 137 -3.69 3.14 13.73
C SER A 137 -4.59 2.33 12.82
N TYR A 138 -4.84 2.82 11.60
CA TYR A 138 -5.55 2.08 10.55
C TYR A 138 -4.58 1.17 9.80
N ALA A 139 -5.01 -0.04 9.50
CA ALA A 139 -4.21 -1.04 8.80
C ALA A 139 -4.13 -0.79 7.29
N ALA A 140 -5.03 0.05 6.75
CA ALA A 140 -5.18 0.37 5.33
C ALA A 140 -5.89 1.71 5.15
N CYS A 141 -5.65 2.42 4.06
CA CYS A 141 -6.44 3.59 3.70
C CYS A 141 -7.90 3.20 3.38
N CYS A 142 -8.11 2.02 2.77
CA CYS A 142 -9.45 1.44 2.60
C CYS A 142 -10.20 1.26 3.93
N GLU A 143 -9.50 0.89 5.03
CA GLU A 143 -10.12 0.84 6.36
C GLU A 143 -10.63 2.21 6.80
N MET A 144 -9.89 3.29 6.50
CA MET A 144 -10.33 4.66 6.79
C MET A 144 -11.57 5.04 6.00
N ILE A 145 -11.65 4.69 4.71
CA ILE A 145 -12.84 4.97 3.90
C ILE A 145 -14.06 4.16 4.38
N ILE A 146 -13.87 2.93 4.83
CA ILE A 146 -14.96 2.14 5.44
C ILE A 146 -15.41 2.78 6.75
N ASP A 147 -14.49 3.26 7.59
CA ASP A 147 -14.82 3.99 8.83
C ASP A 147 -15.60 5.27 8.51
N PHE A 148 -15.16 6.03 7.51
CA PHE A 148 -15.87 7.22 7.03
C PHE A 148 -17.33 6.91 6.66
N TYR A 149 -17.57 5.80 5.96
CA TYR A 149 -18.91 5.33 5.68
C TYR A 149 -19.67 4.98 6.97
N VAL A 150 -19.08 4.17 7.86
CA VAL A 150 -19.76 3.69 9.08
C VAL A 150 -20.16 4.84 10.01
N GLN A 151 -19.31 5.87 10.14
CA GLN A 151 -19.62 7.02 10.98
C GLN A 151 -20.64 7.98 10.37
N ASN A 152 -20.92 7.85 9.06
CA ASN A 152 -21.82 8.73 8.32
C ASN A 152 -22.88 7.94 7.53
N GLN A 153 -23.24 6.72 7.94
CA GLN A 153 -24.16 5.85 7.20
C GLN A 153 -25.60 6.37 7.09
N ASP A 154 -25.98 7.39 7.87
CA ASP A 154 -27.25 8.09 7.71
C ASP A 154 -27.29 8.97 6.44
N GLU A 155 -26.13 9.31 5.88
CA GLU A 155 -25.98 10.22 4.74
C GLU A 155 -25.23 9.58 3.56
N LEU A 156 -24.47 8.50 3.80
CA LEU A 156 -23.66 7.83 2.78
C LEU A 156 -24.24 6.47 2.41
N ILE A 157 -24.15 6.13 1.12
CA ILE A 157 -24.64 4.88 0.55
C ILE A 157 -23.44 4.08 0.05
N LEU A 158 -23.18 2.93 0.65
CA LEU A 158 -22.16 1.99 0.16
C LEU A 158 -22.79 1.07 -0.90
N THR A 159 -22.16 0.98 -2.07
CA THR A 159 -22.60 0.09 -3.16
C THR A 159 -21.79 -1.20 -3.20
N ASN A 160 -22.23 -2.19 -3.98
CA ASN A 160 -21.50 -3.44 -4.18
C ASN A 160 -20.11 -3.19 -4.81
N GLU A 161 -20.04 -2.23 -5.76
CA GLU A 161 -18.78 -1.84 -6.41
C GLU A 161 -17.82 -1.17 -5.43
N ALA A 162 -18.31 -0.24 -4.60
CA ALA A 162 -17.49 0.40 -3.57
C ALA A 162 -16.98 -0.63 -2.55
N ALA A 163 -17.87 -1.51 -2.06
CA ALA A 163 -17.50 -2.56 -1.12
C ALA A 163 -16.45 -3.52 -1.70
N ARG A 164 -16.58 -3.90 -2.99
CA ARG A 164 -15.64 -4.77 -3.70
C ARG A 164 -14.22 -4.19 -3.71
N VAL A 165 -14.06 -2.93 -4.12
CA VAL A 165 -12.73 -2.33 -4.22
C VAL A 165 -12.13 -2.00 -2.86
N LEU A 166 -12.93 -1.57 -1.89
CA LEU A 166 -12.50 -1.36 -0.51
C LEU A 166 -12.04 -2.66 0.16
N TYR A 167 -12.75 -3.76 -0.09
CA TYR A 167 -12.35 -5.07 0.42
C TYR A 167 -11.05 -5.55 -0.23
N ALA A 168 -10.82 -5.28 -1.52
CA ALA A 168 -9.57 -5.62 -2.20
C ALA A 168 -8.36 -4.94 -1.55
N GLY A 169 -8.43 -3.63 -1.30
CA GLY A 169 -7.37 -2.88 -0.63
C GLY A 169 -7.15 -3.35 0.80
N LEU A 170 -8.23 -3.49 1.57
CA LEU A 170 -8.15 -3.98 2.94
C LEU A 170 -7.47 -5.37 3.02
N LEU A 171 -7.76 -6.29 2.09
CA LEU A 171 -7.13 -7.61 2.03
C LEU A 171 -5.63 -7.54 1.77
N THR A 172 -5.20 -6.65 0.87
CA THR A 172 -3.78 -6.58 0.48
C THR A 172 -2.93 -5.97 1.58
N ASP A 173 -3.33 -4.84 2.14
CA ASP A 173 -2.56 -4.12 3.17
C ASP A 173 -2.56 -4.80 4.53
N THR A 174 -3.55 -5.63 4.79
CA THR A 174 -3.60 -6.48 5.99
C THR A 174 -2.93 -7.84 5.80
N GLY A 175 -2.44 -8.15 4.59
CA GLY A 175 -1.95 -9.48 4.26
C GLY A 175 -3.00 -10.56 4.49
N ARG A 176 -4.24 -10.32 4.10
CA ARG A 176 -5.41 -11.17 4.39
C ARG A 176 -5.69 -11.32 5.89
N PHE A 177 -5.65 -10.20 6.58
CA PHE A 177 -5.83 -10.10 8.04
C PHE A 177 -4.75 -10.83 8.86
N TYR A 178 -3.55 -10.98 8.31
CA TYR A 178 -2.43 -11.67 8.97
C TYR A 178 -1.45 -10.71 9.66
N TYR A 179 -1.28 -9.47 9.18
CA TYR A 179 -0.27 -8.55 9.70
C TYR A 179 -0.61 -7.99 11.08
N ASN A 180 0.43 -7.54 11.82
CA ASN A 180 0.28 -6.99 13.17
C ASN A 180 -0.50 -5.66 13.23
N SER A 181 -0.72 -5.00 12.10
CA SER A 181 -1.57 -3.82 11.98
C SER A 181 -3.07 -4.13 12.13
N VAL A 182 -3.46 -5.41 11.98
CA VAL A 182 -4.86 -5.84 12.05
C VAL A 182 -5.37 -5.74 13.48
N THR A 183 -6.50 -5.06 13.64
CA THR A 183 -7.20 -4.87 14.91
C THR A 183 -8.61 -5.48 14.85
N GLU A 184 -9.33 -5.46 15.97
CA GLU A 184 -10.75 -5.83 16.01
C GLU A 184 -11.58 -4.95 15.06
N ARG A 185 -11.28 -3.65 14.98
CA ARG A 185 -11.91 -2.70 14.05
C ARG A 185 -11.72 -3.13 12.61
N THR A 186 -10.49 -3.50 12.23
CA THR A 186 -10.15 -3.98 10.87
C THR A 186 -10.99 -5.19 10.48
N LEU A 187 -11.14 -6.18 11.39
CA LEU A 187 -11.96 -7.37 11.15
C LEU A 187 -13.45 -7.03 11.02
N ARG A 188 -13.95 -6.14 11.86
CA ARG A 188 -15.35 -5.68 11.83
C ARG A 188 -15.66 -4.95 10.53
N TYR A 189 -14.78 -4.06 10.07
CA TYR A 189 -14.96 -3.34 8.82
C TYR A 189 -14.82 -4.25 7.59
N GLY A 190 -13.92 -5.24 7.67
CA GLY A 190 -13.85 -6.30 6.68
C GLY A 190 -15.18 -7.06 6.57
N ALA A 191 -15.83 -7.39 7.70
CA ALA A 191 -17.13 -8.06 7.70
C ALA A 191 -18.23 -7.20 7.07
N ILE A 192 -18.28 -5.89 7.37
CA ILE A 192 -19.27 -4.95 6.80
C ILE A 192 -19.20 -4.97 5.27
N VAL A 193 -18.03 -4.77 4.67
CA VAL A 193 -17.90 -4.75 3.21
C VAL A 193 -18.08 -6.13 2.59
N TYR A 194 -17.79 -7.21 3.33
CA TYR A 194 -17.97 -8.59 2.86
C TYR A 194 -19.44 -9.01 2.72
N GLU A 195 -20.38 -8.35 3.43
CA GLU A 195 -21.83 -8.59 3.32
C GLU A 195 -22.41 -8.17 1.97
N TYR A 196 -21.74 -7.28 1.24
CA TYR A 196 -22.19 -6.79 -0.06
C TYR A 196 -22.07 -7.85 -1.15
N ASP A 197 -22.94 -7.76 -2.17
CA ASP A 197 -23.03 -8.73 -3.26
C ASP A 197 -22.00 -8.42 -4.36
N PHE A 198 -20.84 -9.05 -4.27
CA PHE A 198 -19.82 -9.09 -5.32
C PHE A 198 -19.17 -10.47 -5.37
N ASP A 199 -18.61 -10.84 -6.51
CA ASP A 199 -17.95 -12.13 -6.66
C ASP A 199 -16.61 -12.14 -5.89
N LYS A 200 -16.63 -12.77 -4.71
CA LYS A 200 -15.46 -12.91 -3.84
C LYS A 200 -14.39 -13.79 -4.48
N LEU A 201 -14.79 -14.85 -5.18
CA LEU A 201 -13.83 -15.75 -5.81
C LEU A 201 -13.13 -15.08 -7.00
N GLU A 202 -13.87 -14.34 -7.81
CA GLU A 202 -13.30 -13.53 -8.89
C GLU A 202 -12.30 -12.52 -8.32
N LEU A 203 -12.66 -11.78 -7.27
CA LEU A 203 -11.76 -10.83 -6.61
C LEU A 203 -10.47 -11.50 -6.11
N TYR A 204 -10.60 -12.64 -5.40
CA TYR A 204 -9.44 -13.40 -4.93
C TYR A 204 -8.60 -13.93 -6.10
N SER A 205 -9.22 -14.29 -7.23
CA SER A 205 -8.49 -14.76 -8.40
C SER A 205 -7.59 -13.66 -8.98
N HIS A 206 -8.07 -12.45 -9.09
CA HIS A 206 -7.28 -11.30 -9.54
C HIS A 206 -6.14 -10.95 -8.58
N LEU A 207 -6.39 -11.01 -7.27
CA LEU A 207 -5.39 -10.63 -6.26
C LEU A 207 -4.31 -11.69 -6.06
N TYR A 208 -4.65 -12.99 -6.14
CA TYR A 208 -3.80 -14.05 -5.58
C TYR A 208 -3.57 -15.25 -6.47
N PHE A 209 -4.36 -15.47 -7.53
CA PHE A 209 -4.12 -16.61 -8.41
C PHE A 209 -2.85 -16.37 -9.21
N ARG A 210 -2.13 -17.44 -9.43
CA ARG A 210 -0.86 -17.46 -10.15
C ARG A 210 -0.94 -18.41 -11.32
N SER A 211 -0.23 -18.08 -12.39
CA SER A 211 -0.04 -19.01 -13.49
C SER A 211 0.78 -20.23 -13.05
N VAL A 212 0.72 -21.29 -13.83
CA VAL A 212 1.58 -22.47 -13.60
C VAL A 212 3.06 -22.10 -13.70
N ASP A 213 3.41 -21.19 -14.60
CA ASP A 213 4.80 -20.77 -14.78
C ASP A 213 5.28 -19.89 -13.63
N ASP A 214 4.41 -19.02 -13.06
CA ASP A 214 4.70 -18.30 -11.81
C ASP A 214 4.98 -19.28 -10.65
N LEU A 215 4.16 -20.32 -10.52
CA LEU A 215 4.37 -21.34 -9.48
C LEU A 215 5.66 -22.13 -9.67
N LYS A 216 6.04 -22.44 -10.93
CA LYS A 216 7.34 -23.05 -11.22
C LYS A 216 8.50 -22.14 -10.81
N PHE A 217 8.39 -20.83 -11.10
CA PHE A 217 9.42 -19.88 -10.68
C PHE A 217 9.51 -19.75 -9.15
N VAL A 218 8.37 -19.67 -8.45
CA VAL A 218 8.35 -19.70 -6.98
C VAL A 218 8.97 -21.00 -6.46
N GLY A 219 8.63 -22.16 -7.06
CA GLY A 219 9.22 -23.45 -6.72
C GLY A 219 10.74 -23.45 -6.92
N TYR A 220 11.24 -22.82 -7.99
CA TYR A 220 12.68 -22.65 -8.19
C TYR A 220 13.31 -21.80 -7.08
N ILE A 221 12.71 -20.66 -6.73
CA ILE A 221 13.19 -19.80 -5.62
C ILE A 221 13.29 -20.62 -4.33
N MET A 222 12.22 -21.33 -3.96
CA MET A 222 12.15 -22.11 -2.72
C MET A 222 13.18 -23.26 -2.64
N ASN A 223 13.63 -23.76 -3.78
CA ASN A 223 14.66 -24.82 -3.83
C ASN A 223 16.09 -24.28 -3.95
N ASN A 224 16.29 -23.00 -4.31
CA ASN A 224 17.60 -22.46 -4.64
C ASN A 224 17.99 -21.18 -3.87
N PHE A 225 17.14 -20.70 -2.96
CA PHE A 225 17.54 -19.59 -2.10
C PHE A 225 18.70 -19.99 -1.19
N GLU A 226 19.52 -19.03 -0.83
CA GLU A 226 20.65 -19.21 0.10
C GLU A 226 20.25 -18.64 1.47
N TYR A 227 20.82 -19.17 2.54
CA TYR A 227 20.66 -18.64 3.88
C TYR A 227 21.88 -18.84 4.76
N THR A 228 22.02 -18.01 5.78
CA THR A 228 23.14 -18.03 6.72
C THR A 228 22.70 -18.53 8.11
N GLU A 229 23.64 -18.96 8.91
CA GLU A 229 23.41 -19.33 10.32
C GLU A 229 22.89 -18.15 11.17
N ASN A 230 23.17 -16.91 10.74
CA ASN A 230 22.70 -15.71 11.40
C ASN A 230 21.24 -15.39 11.06
N GLY A 231 20.60 -16.12 10.13
CA GLY A 231 19.19 -15.98 9.78
C GLY A 231 18.92 -14.96 8.67
N LEU A 232 19.89 -14.67 7.82
CA LEU A 232 19.70 -13.99 6.56
C LEU A 232 19.33 -15.02 5.49
N GLY A 233 18.18 -14.84 4.81
CA GLY A 233 17.82 -15.56 3.59
C GLY A 233 17.94 -14.66 2.37
N TYR A 234 18.46 -15.16 1.24
CA TYR A 234 18.53 -14.33 0.04
C TYR A 234 18.45 -15.16 -1.25
N MET A 235 18.02 -14.48 -2.32
CA MET A 235 17.96 -15.06 -3.66
C MET A 235 18.59 -14.12 -4.68
N ARG A 236 19.48 -14.67 -5.53
CA ARG A 236 20.06 -13.97 -6.69
C ARG A 236 19.30 -14.37 -7.94
N ILE A 237 18.73 -13.41 -8.63
CA ILE A 237 17.91 -13.60 -9.82
C ILE A 237 18.59 -12.84 -10.96
N ASN A 238 19.37 -13.54 -11.75
CA ASN A 238 20.03 -12.99 -12.93
C ASN A 238 19.08 -12.99 -14.14
N GLN A 239 19.51 -12.33 -15.22
CA GLN A 239 18.70 -12.23 -16.44
C GLN A 239 18.41 -13.60 -17.08
N GLU A 240 19.36 -14.53 -17.04
CA GLU A 240 19.17 -15.89 -17.58
C GLU A 240 17.98 -16.59 -16.89
N LEU A 241 17.87 -16.40 -15.58
CA LEU A 241 16.78 -16.96 -14.79
C LEU A 241 15.44 -16.28 -15.10
N LEU A 242 15.44 -14.96 -15.28
CA LEU A 242 14.25 -14.21 -15.72
C LEU A 242 13.76 -14.67 -17.09
N ASP A 243 14.69 -14.82 -18.05
CA ASP A 243 14.37 -15.27 -19.40
C ASP A 243 13.87 -16.72 -19.41
N LYS A 244 14.49 -17.62 -18.61
CA LYS A 244 14.08 -19.01 -18.46
C LYS A 244 12.64 -19.19 -18.00
N PHE A 245 12.17 -18.35 -17.09
CA PHE A 245 10.81 -18.42 -16.55
C PHE A 245 9.85 -17.41 -17.17
N ASN A 246 10.33 -16.62 -18.14
CA ASN A 246 9.56 -15.56 -18.81
C ASN A 246 8.89 -14.60 -17.81
N VAL A 247 9.64 -14.14 -16.82
CA VAL A 247 9.17 -13.23 -15.76
C VAL A 247 9.90 -11.88 -15.83
N SER A 248 9.17 -10.81 -15.53
CA SER A 248 9.75 -9.47 -15.49
C SER A 248 10.57 -9.24 -14.21
N PRO A 249 11.55 -8.32 -14.22
CA PRO A 249 12.29 -7.94 -13.02
C PRO A 249 11.39 -7.43 -11.89
N ASP A 250 10.34 -6.68 -12.22
CA ASP A 250 9.36 -6.17 -11.26
C ASP A 250 8.61 -7.30 -10.56
N TYR A 251 8.11 -8.26 -11.35
CA TYR A 251 7.42 -9.43 -10.83
C TYR A 251 8.33 -10.25 -9.90
N ALA A 252 9.54 -10.56 -10.35
CA ALA A 252 10.51 -11.33 -9.57
C ALA A 252 10.89 -10.64 -8.25
N SER A 253 11.13 -9.32 -8.28
CA SER A 253 11.41 -8.52 -7.08
C SER A 253 10.23 -8.51 -6.09
N GLY A 254 8.99 -8.49 -6.61
CA GLY A 254 7.76 -8.54 -5.82
C GLY A 254 7.56 -9.85 -5.05
N LEU A 255 8.22 -10.94 -5.48
CA LEU A 255 8.17 -12.25 -4.79
C LEU A 255 9.06 -12.33 -3.55
N VAL A 256 9.73 -11.26 -3.13
CA VAL A 256 10.64 -11.25 -1.97
C VAL A 256 10.02 -11.86 -0.71
N ASN A 257 8.72 -11.68 -0.49
CA ASN A 257 8.02 -12.23 0.68
C ASN A 257 7.86 -13.75 0.66
N THR A 258 8.25 -14.44 -0.42
CA THR A 258 8.27 -15.91 -0.49
C THR A 258 9.12 -16.53 0.64
N LEU A 259 10.18 -15.85 1.10
CA LEU A 259 11.04 -16.32 2.21
C LEU A 259 10.54 -15.85 3.59
N GLY A 260 9.50 -15.03 3.66
CA GLY A 260 9.05 -14.38 4.90
C GLY A 260 8.47 -15.31 5.97
N ASN A 261 8.03 -16.51 5.60
CA ASN A 261 7.41 -17.47 6.51
C ASN A 261 8.36 -18.58 6.98
N LEU A 262 9.67 -18.46 6.71
CA LEU A 262 10.66 -19.43 7.15
C LEU A 262 11.09 -19.12 8.58
N LYS A 263 11.01 -20.11 9.47
CA LYS A 263 11.25 -19.97 10.91
C LYS A 263 12.66 -19.50 11.22
N GLU A 264 13.65 -19.98 10.47
CA GLU A 264 15.08 -19.72 10.66
C GLU A 264 15.51 -18.34 10.14
N ILE A 265 14.68 -17.71 9.27
CA ILE A 265 15.00 -16.45 8.58
C ILE A 265 14.38 -15.28 9.32
N ILE A 266 15.19 -14.33 9.76
CA ILE A 266 14.74 -13.07 10.41
C ILE A 266 14.85 -11.85 9.50
N MET A 267 15.66 -11.94 8.44
CA MET A 267 15.80 -10.95 7.37
C MET A 267 15.94 -11.67 6.04
N TRP A 268 15.31 -11.14 4.98
CA TRP A 268 15.38 -11.76 3.66
C TRP A 268 15.46 -10.73 2.55
N MET A 269 16.08 -11.11 1.44
CA MET A 269 16.46 -10.21 0.37
C MET A 269 16.37 -10.88 -1.00
N PHE A 270 15.91 -10.13 -2.00
CA PHE A 270 16.04 -10.52 -3.40
C PHE A 270 16.92 -9.53 -4.13
N PHE A 271 17.79 -10.06 -4.98
CA PHE A 271 18.69 -9.33 -5.87
C PHE A 271 18.31 -9.70 -7.30
N THR A 272 17.64 -8.80 -8.01
CA THR A 272 17.07 -9.06 -9.32
C THR A 272 17.72 -8.17 -10.37
N GLU A 273 18.39 -8.76 -11.36
CA GLU A 273 18.92 -8.01 -12.50
C GLU A 273 17.79 -7.29 -13.26
N ASP A 274 18.04 -6.04 -13.61
CA ASP A 274 17.18 -5.24 -14.45
C ASP A 274 18.01 -4.59 -15.57
N LYS A 275 18.00 -5.23 -16.74
CA LYS A 275 18.73 -4.73 -17.92
C LYS A 275 18.22 -3.39 -18.39
N GLY A 276 16.93 -3.08 -18.20
CA GLY A 276 16.34 -1.80 -18.57
C GLY A 276 16.92 -0.65 -17.75
N LEU A 277 17.22 -0.89 -16.49
CA LEU A 277 17.87 0.07 -15.59
C LEU A 277 19.41 -0.04 -15.61
N GLY A 278 19.98 -1.11 -16.15
CA GLY A 278 21.42 -1.41 -16.03
C GLY A 278 21.87 -1.60 -14.58
N LYS A 279 20.99 -2.07 -13.69
CA LYS A 279 21.19 -2.19 -12.24
C LYS A 279 20.62 -3.51 -11.72
N ILE A 280 20.90 -3.81 -10.46
CA ILE A 280 20.32 -4.93 -9.73
C ILE A 280 19.38 -4.37 -8.67
N ARG A 281 18.09 -4.65 -8.85
CA ARG A 281 17.07 -4.29 -7.86
C ARG A 281 17.30 -5.09 -6.59
N THR A 282 17.36 -4.43 -5.46
CA THR A 282 17.59 -5.05 -4.16
C THR A 282 16.39 -4.77 -3.26
N SER A 283 15.66 -5.80 -2.90
CA SER A 283 14.53 -5.74 -1.98
C SER A 283 14.92 -6.29 -0.62
N PHE A 284 14.72 -5.52 0.43
CA PHE A 284 14.98 -5.90 1.82
C PHE A 284 13.66 -6.11 2.57
N ARG A 285 13.59 -7.17 3.35
CA ARG A 285 12.48 -7.44 4.27
C ARG A 285 13.03 -7.98 5.58
N SER A 286 12.34 -7.71 6.68
CA SER A 286 12.76 -8.15 8.01
C SER A 286 11.59 -8.26 8.97
N ARG A 287 11.73 -9.13 9.96
CA ARG A 287 10.86 -9.21 11.14
C ARG A 287 11.65 -9.02 12.45
N GLY A 288 12.83 -8.37 12.35
CA GLY A 288 13.68 -8.08 13.50
C GLY A 288 14.69 -6.95 13.19
N PRO A 289 15.75 -7.19 12.43
CA PRO A 289 16.72 -6.17 12.06
C PRO A 289 16.12 -4.98 11.31
N ILE A 290 16.59 -3.76 11.59
CA ILE A 290 16.12 -2.53 10.93
C ILE A 290 16.81 -2.38 9.57
N VAL A 291 16.07 -2.56 8.46
CA VAL A 291 16.63 -2.62 7.11
C VAL A 291 16.75 -1.28 6.39
N ASN A 292 16.01 -0.25 6.76
CA ASN A 292 16.06 1.04 6.07
C ASN A 292 17.41 1.74 6.21
N LYS A 293 18.10 1.57 7.35
CA LYS A 293 19.44 2.10 7.55
C LYS A 293 20.47 1.41 6.65
N LEU A 294 20.31 0.10 6.47
CA LEU A 294 21.16 -0.67 5.55
C LEU A 294 20.88 -0.25 4.10
N ALA A 295 19.62 -0.11 3.70
CA ALA A 295 19.26 0.38 2.37
C ALA A 295 19.85 1.78 2.10
N ALA A 296 19.74 2.71 3.06
CA ALA A 296 20.30 4.06 2.96
C ALA A 296 21.83 4.10 2.77
N LYS A 297 22.57 3.15 3.39
CA LYS A 297 24.02 2.99 3.18
C LYS A 297 24.38 2.77 1.70
N TYR A 298 23.47 2.17 0.94
CA TYR A 298 23.63 1.87 -0.49
C TYR A 298 22.77 2.76 -1.39
N GLY A 299 22.41 3.98 -0.91
CA GLY A 299 21.65 4.96 -1.72
C GLY A 299 20.17 4.66 -1.89
N GLY A 300 19.63 3.72 -1.10
CA GLY A 300 18.22 3.36 -1.11
C GLY A 300 17.45 3.93 0.08
N GLY A 301 16.26 3.36 0.35
CA GLY A 301 15.39 3.80 1.42
C GLY A 301 14.16 2.92 1.60
N GLY A 302 13.23 3.37 2.42
CA GLY A 302 11.98 2.67 2.70
C GLY A 302 11.66 2.61 4.19
N HIS A 303 10.75 1.71 4.54
CA HIS A 303 10.31 1.51 5.91
C HIS A 303 11.32 0.69 6.75
N MET A 304 11.14 0.72 8.07
CA MET A 304 11.99 0.03 9.02
C MET A 304 12.18 -1.46 8.71
N TRP A 305 11.15 -2.14 8.22
CA TRP A 305 11.16 -3.58 7.91
C TRP A 305 10.98 -3.94 6.43
N ALA A 306 10.81 -2.93 5.57
CA ALA A 306 10.65 -3.11 4.13
C ALA A 306 11.30 -1.94 3.39
N SER A 307 12.42 -2.20 2.73
CA SER A 307 13.22 -1.18 2.04
C SER A 307 13.75 -1.72 0.72
N GLY A 308 14.31 -0.85 -0.10
CA GLY A 308 14.94 -1.22 -1.35
C GLY A 308 16.10 -0.31 -1.74
N THR A 309 16.97 -0.79 -2.62
CA THR A 309 18.02 -0.01 -3.28
C THR A 309 18.30 -0.56 -4.68
N LEU A 310 19.12 0.14 -5.44
CA LEU A 310 19.66 -0.30 -6.73
C LEU A 310 21.18 -0.52 -6.58
N ALA A 311 21.64 -1.77 -6.71
CA ALA A 311 23.04 -2.09 -6.74
C ALA A 311 23.62 -2.00 -8.15
N ASP A 312 24.84 -1.52 -8.29
CA ASP A 312 25.49 -1.31 -9.59
C ASP A 312 25.91 -2.62 -10.26
N ASN A 313 26.30 -3.61 -9.46
CA ASN A 313 26.85 -4.88 -9.92
C ASN A 313 26.80 -5.94 -8.80
N TRP A 314 27.15 -7.17 -9.14
CA TRP A 314 27.15 -8.30 -8.21
C TRP A 314 28.20 -8.17 -7.07
N GLU A 315 29.30 -7.43 -7.27
CA GLU A 315 30.27 -7.15 -6.19
C GLU A 315 29.63 -6.26 -5.10
N THR A 316 28.78 -5.31 -5.51
CA THR A 316 27.99 -4.49 -4.57
C THR A 316 26.99 -5.37 -3.82
N VAL A 317 26.33 -6.31 -4.52
CA VAL A 317 25.42 -7.29 -3.89
C VAL A 317 26.14 -8.12 -2.83
N ASP A 318 27.36 -8.60 -3.09
CA ASP A 318 28.16 -9.35 -2.12
C ASP A 318 28.47 -8.55 -0.85
N LYS A 319 28.75 -7.25 -1.00
CA LYS A 319 28.93 -6.33 0.13
C LYS A 319 27.65 -6.16 0.94
N ILE A 320 26.52 -6.00 0.25
CA ILE A 320 25.20 -5.87 0.89
C ILE A 320 24.86 -7.14 1.69
N ILE A 321 25.09 -8.33 1.11
CA ILE A 321 24.87 -9.63 1.79
C ILE A 321 25.71 -9.72 3.07
N LYS A 322 26.99 -9.36 2.99
CA LYS A 322 27.88 -9.38 4.16
C LYS A 322 27.41 -8.43 5.27
N ASP A 323 27.05 -7.21 4.93
CA ASP A 323 26.54 -6.24 5.89
C ASP A 323 25.18 -6.67 6.50
N ALA A 324 24.31 -7.27 5.68
CA ALA A 324 23.04 -7.81 6.12
C ALA A 324 23.20 -8.98 7.08
N ASP A 325 24.14 -9.86 6.82
CA ASP A 325 24.43 -11.01 7.69
C ASP A 325 25.00 -10.56 9.04
N GLU A 326 25.91 -9.58 9.06
CA GLU A 326 26.42 -9.02 10.33
C GLU A 326 25.30 -8.30 11.10
N LEU A 327 24.38 -7.59 10.41
CA LEU A 327 23.22 -6.99 11.04
C LEU A 327 22.30 -8.05 11.71
N CYS A 328 22.09 -9.20 11.06
CA CYS A 328 21.36 -10.32 11.65
C CYS A 328 22.05 -10.88 12.89
N LYS A 329 23.37 -11.03 12.83
CA LYS A 329 24.21 -11.52 13.93
C LYS A 329 24.19 -10.57 15.13
N GLU A 330 24.29 -9.25 14.89
CA GLU A 330 24.16 -8.23 15.94
C GLU A 330 22.78 -8.24 16.59
N PHE A 331 21.73 -8.36 15.80
CA PHE A 331 20.38 -8.46 16.30
C PHE A 331 20.18 -9.67 17.22
N LYS A 332 20.67 -10.85 16.83
CA LYS A 332 20.61 -12.06 17.65
C LYS A 332 21.40 -11.97 18.97
N LYS A 333 22.48 -11.18 19.02
CA LYS A 333 23.24 -10.95 20.26
C LYS A 333 22.53 -10.01 21.24
N GLY A 334 21.61 -9.20 20.76
CA GLY A 334 20.82 -8.27 21.58
C GLY A 334 19.52 -8.88 22.12
N LEU A 335 19.20 -10.12 21.72
CA LEU A 335 18.08 -10.92 22.24
C LEU A 335 18.55 -11.81 23.39
#